data_0d9dc07a80618993c546563869b4d212
#
_entry.id   0d9dc07a80618993c546563869b4d212
#
_cell.length_a   1.000
_cell.length_b   1.000
_cell.length_c   1.000
_cell.angle_alpha   90.00
_cell.angle_beta   90.00
_cell.angle_gamma   90.00
#
_symmetry.space_group_name_H-M   'P 1'
#
loop_
_entity.id
_entity.type
_entity.pdbx_description
1 polymer ?
#
loop_
_entity_poly.entity_id
_entity_poly.type
_entity_poly.pdbx_seq_one_letter_code
_entity_poly.pdbx_strand_id
1 'polypeptide(L)'
;RGLRVVLDVVANHTSWDSVMMATPELYVRDAQGRVQPPNADWTDVARLDYSNPKTRAFMIGMMAHWLREAGVDGFRCDVAGLVPTDFWEEARPALEAVRPGLFLLAEWSTPDLLAKAFDADYAWPFHAALNRVLSLGAPASEIRSTWEEERRNFPKGSHHLRFSDNHDEKRAIARFGEPAALAAQALAFTMDGLPLVYNGMEI
;
A
#
# COMPACT_ATOMS: atom_id res chain seq x y z
N ARG A 1 -25.19 5.12 -1.43
CA ARG A 1 -24.74 6.27 -0.61
C ARG A 1 -23.59 7.04 -1.28
N GLY A 2 -23.14 6.68 -2.49
CA GLY A 2 -22.09 7.37 -3.23
C GLY A 2 -20.67 7.13 -2.72
N LEU A 3 -20.46 6.21 -1.78
CA LEU A 3 -19.14 5.82 -1.32
C LEU A 3 -18.50 4.86 -2.32
N ARG A 4 -17.20 5.00 -2.54
CA ARG A 4 -16.40 4.02 -3.27
C ARG A 4 -15.82 2.99 -2.30
N VAL A 5 -15.69 1.76 -2.77
CA VAL A 5 -15.15 0.64 -1.99
C VAL A 5 -13.82 0.20 -2.59
N VAL A 6 -12.78 0.25 -1.77
CA VAL A 6 -11.43 -0.22 -2.12
C VAL A 6 -11.15 -1.49 -1.31
N LEU A 7 -10.86 -2.59 -2.00
CA LEU A 7 -10.57 -3.88 -1.37
C LEU A 7 -9.06 -4.00 -1.11
N ASP A 8 -8.70 -4.55 0.05
CA ASP A 8 -7.31 -4.87 0.37
C ASP A 8 -6.87 -6.15 -0.37
N VAL A 9 -5.72 -6.10 -1.03
CA VAL A 9 -5.14 -7.22 -1.79
C VAL A 9 -3.71 -7.46 -1.35
N VAL A 10 -3.48 -8.67 -0.81
CA VAL A 10 -2.15 -9.16 -0.50
C VAL A 10 -1.59 -9.89 -1.72
N ALA A 11 -0.75 -9.21 -2.50
CA ALA A 11 -0.20 -9.75 -3.74
C ALA A 11 1.21 -10.32 -3.59
N ASN A 12 1.92 -10.05 -2.49
CA ASN A 12 3.28 -10.51 -2.28
C ASN A 12 3.38 -11.98 -1.80
N HIS A 13 2.38 -12.45 -1.05
CA HIS A 13 2.42 -13.76 -0.39
C HIS A 13 1.01 -14.31 -0.14
N THR A 14 0.94 -15.57 0.28
CA THR A 14 -0.29 -16.19 0.80
C THR A 14 0.01 -16.91 2.11
N SER A 15 -1.03 -17.28 2.86
CA SER A 15 -0.90 -18.24 3.95
C SER A 15 -0.52 -19.63 3.42
N TRP A 16 0.07 -20.49 4.26
CA TRP A 16 0.46 -21.85 3.89
C TRP A 16 -0.73 -22.78 3.62
N ASP A 17 -1.92 -22.46 4.09
CA ASP A 17 -3.16 -23.20 3.84
C ASP A 17 -3.96 -22.66 2.64
N SER A 18 -3.41 -21.72 1.88
CA SER A 18 -4.03 -21.20 0.66
C SER A 18 -4.29 -22.30 -0.35
N VAL A 19 -5.42 -22.25 -1.04
CA VAL A 19 -5.75 -23.15 -2.15
C VAL A 19 -4.71 -23.10 -3.28
N MET A 20 -3.99 -22.01 -3.42
CA MET A 20 -2.90 -21.84 -4.39
C MET A 20 -1.71 -22.80 -4.10
N MET A 21 -1.56 -23.28 -2.85
CA MET A 21 -0.49 -24.22 -2.49
C MET A 21 -0.63 -25.58 -3.20
N ALA A 22 -1.80 -25.88 -3.76
CA ALA A 22 -1.97 -27.03 -4.68
C ALA A 22 -1.17 -26.88 -6.00
N THR A 23 -0.65 -25.67 -6.27
CA THR A 23 0.14 -25.32 -7.47
C THR A 23 1.46 -24.68 -7.03
N PRO A 24 2.43 -25.47 -6.47
CA PRO A 24 3.65 -24.92 -5.86
C PRO A 24 4.56 -24.13 -6.82
N GLU A 25 4.40 -24.28 -8.12
CA GLU A 25 5.10 -23.50 -9.14
C GLU A 25 4.73 -22.03 -9.17
N LEU A 26 3.65 -21.61 -8.50
CA LEU A 26 3.29 -20.21 -8.33
C LEU A 26 4.13 -19.48 -7.28
N TYR A 27 4.94 -20.22 -6.52
CA TYR A 27 5.70 -19.71 -5.39
C TYR A 27 7.21 -19.78 -5.63
N VAL A 28 7.93 -18.88 -4.97
CA VAL A 28 9.39 -18.92 -4.92
C VAL A 28 9.84 -20.21 -4.20
N ARG A 29 10.80 -20.94 -4.79
CA ARG A 29 11.33 -22.20 -4.24
C ARG A 29 12.84 -22.17 -4.15
N ASP A 30 13.37 -22.88 -3.16
CA ASP A 30 14.81 -23.12 -3.05
C ASP A 30 15.31 -24.17 -4.05
N ALA A 31 16.62 -24.45 -4.01
CA ALA A 31 17.26 -25.45 -4.87
C ALA A 31 16.75 -26.88 -4.63
N GLN A 32 16.11 -27.15 -3.50
CA GLN A 32 15.49 -28.43 -3.14
C GLN A 32 14.01 -28.48 -3.51
N GLY A 33 13.46 -27.43 -4.13
CA GLY A 33 12.07 -27.32 -4.56
C GLY A 33 11.09 -26.93 -3.44
N ARG A 34 11.56 -26.55 -2.26
CA ARG A 34 10.70 -26.17 -1.13
C ARG A 34 10.27 -24.71 -1.28
N VAL A 35 8.98 -24.44 -1.12
CA VAL A 35 8.43 -23.11 -1.12
C VAL A 35 9.05 -22.27 -0.01
N GLN A 36 9.35 -21.00 -0.30
CA GLN A 36 10.05 -20.09 0.59
C GLN A 36 9.12 -18.97 1.11
N PRO A 37 9.33 -18.49 2.36
CA PRO A 37 8.72 -17.27 2.84
C PRO A 37 9.33 -16.04 2.13
N PRO A 38 8.69 -14.86 2.23
CA PRO A 38 9.22 -13.60 1.69
C PRO A 38 10.59 -13.21 2.29
N ASN A 39 10.77 -13.47 3.57
CA ASN A 39 12.00 -13.24 4.34
C ASN A 39 12.03 -14.16 5.57
N ALA A 40 13.11 -14.11 6.34
CA ALA A 40 13.32 -14.98 7.49
C ALA A 40 12.35 -14.73 8.67
N ASP A 41 11.77 -13.56 8.77
CA ASP A 41 10.88 -13.17 9.87
C ASP A 41 9.41 -13.51 9.57
N TRP A 42 9.04 -13.67 8.29
CA TRP A 42 7.66 -13.93 7.84
C TRP A 42 7.46 -15.42 7.54
N THR A 43 7.71 -16.25 8.52
CA THR A 43 7.68 -17.72 8.37
C THR A 43 6.28 -18.32 8.27
N ASP A 44 5.25 -17.54 8.55
CA ASP A 44 3.84 -17.91 8.51
C ASP A 44 3.18 -17.73 7.14
N VAL A 45 3.93 -17.23 6.14
CA VAL A 45 3.43 -16.97 4.79
C VAL A 45 4.40 -17.45 3.70
N ALA A 46 3.88 -17.71 2.50
CA ALA A 46 4.59 -18.24 1.34
C ALA A 46 4.70 -17.18 0.24
N ARG A 47 5.92 -16.90 -0.26
CA ARG A 47 6.19 -15.87 -1.27
C ARG A 47 5.74 -16.30 -2.66
N LEU A 48 4.97 -15.45 -3.34
CA LEU A 48 4.59 -15.64 -4.75
C LEU A 48 5.76 -15.34 -5.70
N ASP A 49 5.87 -16.13 -6.77
CA ASP A 49 6.92 -15.99 -7.79
C ASP A 49 6.41 -15.25 -9.03
N TYR A 50 6.70 -13.97 -9.10
CA TYR A 50 6.32 -13.10 -10.23
C TYR A 50 7.23 -13.26 -11.47
N SER A 51 8.29 -14.07 -11.43
CA SER A 51 8.99 -14.49 -12.63
C SER A 51 8.17 -15.52 -13.44
N ASN A 52 7.20 -16.18 -12.78
CA ASN A 52 6.29 -17.12 -13.42
C ASN A 52 5.08 -16.39 -14.02
N PRO A 53 4.87 -16.46 -15.34
CA PRO A 53 3.71 -15.82 -15.97
C PRO A 53 2.35 -16.35 -15.50
N LYS A 54 2.28 -17.59 -14.99
CA LYS A 54 1.05 -18.14 -14.43
C LYS A 54 0.66 -17.42 -13.13
N THR A 55 1.64 -17.06 -12.29
CA THR A 55 1.40 -16.27 -11.07
C THR A 55 0.85 -14.90 -11.43
N ARG A 56 1.46 -14.22 -12.40
CA ARG A 56 0.99 -12.91 -12.90
C ARG A 56 -0.45 -13.00 -13.43
N ALA A 57 -0.72 -13.95 -14.31
CA ALA A 57 -2.06 -14.16 -14.87
C ALA A 57 -3.10 -14.50 -13.79
N PHE A 58 -2.75 -15.33 -12.81
CA PHE A 58 -3.63 -15.67 -11.69
C PHE A 58 -3.99 -14.42 -10.86
N MET A 59 -3.00 -13.62 -10.49
CA MET A 59 -3.22 -12.44 -9.64
C MET A 59 -4.04 -11.37 -10.37
N ILE A 60 -3.75 -11.10 -11.65
CA ILE A 60 -4.59 -10.19 -12.47
C ILE A 60 -6.01 -10.73 -12.59
N GLY A 61 -6.16 -12.05 -12.84
CA GLY A 61 -7.48 -12.71 -12.93
C GLY A 61 -8.28 -12.63 -11.63
N MET A 62 -7.64 -12.80 -10.49
CA MET A 62 -8.23 -12.67 -9.16
C MET A 62 -8.71 -11.24 -8.89
N MET A 63 -7.88 -10.24 -9.15
CA MET A 63 -8.27 -8.83 -9.00
C MET A 63 -9.43 -8.48 -9.96
N ALA A 64 -9.36 -8.90 -11.21
CA ALA A 64 -10.42 -8.70 -12.19
C ALA A 64 -11.73 -9.38 -11.80
N HIS A 65 -11.69 -10.55 -11.11
CA HIS A 65 -12.84 -11.21 -10.55
C HIS A 65 -13.56 -10.32 -9.52
N TRP A 66 -12.83 -9.77 -8.55
CA TRP A 66 -13.42 -8.89 -7.53
C TRP A 66 -14.01 -7.59 -8.12
N LEU A 67 -13.40 -7.04 -9.17
CA LEU A 67 -13.97 -5.89 -9.88
C LEU A 67 -15.33 -6.23 -10.53
N ARG A 68 -15.46 -7.44 -11.12
CA ARG A 68 -16.71 -7.84 -11.80
C ARG A 68 -17.78 -8.30 -10.83
N GLU A 69 -17.43 -9.20 -9.92
CA GLU A 69 -18.42 -9.92 -9.08
C GLU A 69 -18.84 -9.10 -7.85
N ALA A 70 -17.89 -8.43 -7.20
CA ALA A 70 -18.20 -7.60 -6.03
C ALA A 70 -18.41 -6.11 -6.37
N GLY A 71 -18.03 -5.68 -7.59
CA GLY A 71 -18.19 -4.31 -8.02
C GLY A 71 -17.38 -3.29 -7.22
N VAL A 72 -16.23 -3.72 -6.66
CA VAL A 72 -15.33 -2.81 -5.93
C VAL A 72 -14.77 -1.74 -6.87
N ASP A 73 -14.41 -0.58 -6.32
CA ASP A 73 -13.96 0.58 -7.10
C ASP A 73 -12.43 0.62 -7.25
N GLY A 74 -11.72 -0.30 -6.61
CA GLY A 74 -10.26 -0.35 -6.67
C GLY A 74 -9.65 -1.23 -5.60
N PHE A 75 -8.34 -1.11 -5.44
CA PHE A 75 -7.57 -1.93 -4.49
C PHE A 75 -6.55 -1.10 -3.71
N ARG A 76 -6.40 -1.43 -2.43
CA ARG A 76 -5.20 -1.15 -1.66
C ARG A 76 -4.30 -2.38 -1.77
N CYS A 77 -3.09 -2.21 -2.26
CA CYS A 77 -2.16 -3.32 -2.48
C CYS A 77 -1.12 -3.36 -1.36
N ASP A 78 -1.24 -4.39 -0.53
CA ASP A 78 -0.38 -4.65 0.61
C ASP A 78 1.08 -4.85 0.17
N VAL A 79 2.03 -4.23 0.90
CA VAL A 79 3.47 -4.26 0.64
C VAL A 79 3.84 -4.20 -0.85
N ALA A 80 3.19 -3.28 -1.58
CA ALA A 80 3.25 -3.20 -3.05
C ALA A 80 4.68 -3.13 -3.61
N GLY A 81 5.62 -2.55 -2.88
CA GLY A 81 7.02 -2.45 -3.29
C GLY A 81 7.81 -3.76 -3.20
N LEU A 82 7.26 -4.81 -2.58
CA LEU A 82 7.86 -6.16 -2.59
C LEU A 82 7.41 -7.00 -3.79
N VAL A 83 6.43 -6.51 -4.55
CA VAL A 83 5.98 -7.08 -5.81
C VAL A 83 6.64 -6.29 -6.96
N PRO A 84 7.15 -6.93 -8.03
CA PRO A 84 7.84 -6.23 -9.10
C PRO A 84 6.97 -5.12 -9.73
N THR A 85 7.55 -3.93 -9.93
CA THR A 85 6.85 -2.78 -10.52
C THR A 85 6.28 -3.10 -11.91
N ASP A 86 7.01 -3.87 -12.72
CA ASP A 86 6.55 -4.28 -14.06
C ASP A 86 5.30 -5.17 -14.03
N PHE A 87 5.08 -5.94 -12.95
CA PHE A 87 3.81 -6.64 -12.75
C PHE A 87 2.66 -5.64 -12.56
N TRP A 88 2.85 -4.61 -11.74
CA TRP A 88 1.82 -3.60 -11.53
C TRP A 88 1.52 -2.81 -12.81
N GLU A 89 2.55 -2.50 -13.60
CA GLU A 89 2.41 -1.87 -14.91
C GLU A 89 1.66 -2.76 -15.93
N GLU A 90 1.82 -4.08 -15.84
CA GLU A 90 1.05 -5.06 -16.62
C GLU A 90 -0.40 -5.17 -16.13
N ALA A 91 -0.59 -5.22 -14.81
CA ALA A 91 -1.91 -5.37 -14.19
C ALA A 91 -2.82 -4.15 -14.43
N ARG A 92 -2.28 -2.92 -14.36
CA ARG A 92 -3.04 -1.68 -14.47
C ARG A 92 -3.95 -1.63 -15.71
N PRO A 93 -3.45 -1.76 -16.95
CA PRO A 93 -4.31 -1.68 -18.13
C PRO A 93 -5.30 -2.85 -18.22
N ALA A 94 -4.94 -4.03 -17.75
CA ALA A 94 -5.86 -5.18 -17.72
C ALA A 94 -7.04 -4.96 -16.78
N LEU A 95 -6.79 -4.37 -15.61
CA LEU A 95 -7.83 -4.03 -14.62
C LEU A 95 -8.66 -2.82 -15.08
N GLU A 96 -8.04 -1.82 -15.69
CA GLU A 96 -8.71 -0.64 -16.27
C GLU A 96 -9.70 -1.03 -17.38
N ALA A 97 -9.38 -2.06 -18.16
CA ALA A 97 -10.29 -2.61 -19.18
C ALA A 97 -11.54 -3.26 -18.56
N VAL A 98 -11.46 -3.77 -17.33
CA VAL A 98 -12.60 -4.33 -16.59
C VAL A 98 -13.42 -3.25 -15.90
N ARG A 99 -12.75 -2.29 -15.26
CA ARG A 99 -13.35 -1.19 -14.54
C ARG A 99 -12.65 0.13 -14.86
N PRO A 100 -13.14 0.89 -15.84
CA PRO A 100 -12.59 2.20 -16.15
C PRO A 100 -12.66 3.15 -14.94
N GLY A 101 -11.54 3.83 -14.65
CA GLY A 101 -11.41 4.73 -13.51
C GLY A 101 -11.29 4.02 -12.15
N LEU A 102 -10.81 2.76 -12.14
CA LEU A 102 -10.49 2.09 -10.86
C LEU A 102 -9.39 2.87 -10.13
N PHE A 103 -9.37 2.74 -8.80
CA PHE A 103 -8.37 3.36 -7.92
C PHE A 103 -7.39 2.31 -7.40
N LEU A 104 -6.10 2.55 -7.58
CA LEU A 104 -5.03 1.69 -7.06
C LEU A 104 -4.18 2.47 -6.04
N LEU A 105 -4.13 1.97 -4.81
CA LEU A 105 -3.34 2.51 -3.71
C LEU A 105 -2.22 1.55 -3.34
N ALA A 106 -0.98 2.01 -3.43
CA ALA A 106 0.18 1.23 -3.00
C ALA A 106 0.45 1.44 -1.51
N GLU A 107 0.45 0.36 -0.74
CA GLU A 107 1.09 0.42 0.58
C GLU A 107 2.60 0.32 0.39
N TRP A 108 3.20 1.41 0.06
CA TRP A 108 4.65 1.62 -0.15
C TRP A 108 4.90 3.11 -0.36
N SER A 109 6.15 3.50 -0.56
CA SER A 109 6.48 4.89 -0.90
C SER A 109 7.72 4.93 -1.78
N THR A 110 7.53 4.74 -3.10
CA THR A 110 8.58 4.86 -4.11
C THR A 110 8.05 5.48 -5.40
N PRO A 111 8.83 6.35 -6.08
CA PRO A 111 8.38 7.08 -7.26
C PRO A 111 7.99 6.19 -8.46
N ASP A 112 8.64 5.04 -8.62
CA ASP A 112 8.43 4.12 -9.74
C ASP A 112 7.02 3.53 -9.75
N LEU A 113 6.44 3.23 -8.59
CA LEU A 113 5.07 2.74 -8.48
C LEU A 113 4.05 3.76 -8.98
N LEU A 114 4.27 5.06 -8.74
CA LEU A 114 3.38 6.14 -9.16
C LEU A 114 3.63 6.61 -10.59
N ALA A 115 4.64 6.08 -11.27
CA ALA A 115 4.94 6.48 -12.65
C ALA A 115 3.85 6.03 -13.63
N LYS A 116 3.30 4.81 -13.47
CA LYS A 116 2.33 4.23 -14.42
C LYS A 116 1.28 3.32 -13.78
N ALA A 117 1.54 2.77 -12.59
CA ALA A 117 0.72 1.70 -12.03
C ALA A 117 -0.32 2.19 -11.02
N PHE A 118 0.07 3.01 -10.07
CA PHE A 118 -0.77 3.41 -8.94
C PHE A 118 -1.22 4.87 -9.03
N ASP A 119 -2.39 5.15 -8.47
CA ASP A 119 -2.95 6.50 -8.37
C ASP A 119 -2.45 7.22 -7.12
N ALA A 120 -2.12 6.45 -6.08
CA ALA A 120 -1.59 6.97 -4.82
C ALA A 120 -0.72 5.95 -4.12
N ASP A 121 0.11 6.43 -3.20
CA ASP A 121 0.90 5.63 -2.27
C ASP A 121 0.67 6.07 -0.81
N TYR A 122 1.24 5.34 0.13
CA TYR A 122 1.28 5.72 1.55
C TYR A 122 2.37 6.77 1.81
N ALA A 123 2.02 7.85 2.47
CA ALA A 123 2.97 8.90 2.87
C ALA A 123 3.85 8.48 4.08
N TRP A 124 4.55 7.33 3.98
CA TRP A 124 5.42 6.85 5.05
C TRP A 124 6.50 7.86 5.48
N PRO A 125 7.15 8.60 4.56
CA PRO A 125 8.10 9.66 4.95
C PRO A 125 7.45 10.74 5.80
N PHE A 126 6.22 11.17 5.46
CA PHE A 126 5.46 12.15 6.24
C PHE A 126 5.11 11.60 7.64
N HIS A 127 4.62 10.36 7.73
CA HIS A 127 4.36 9.70 9.01
C HIS A 127 5.61 9.60 9.88
N ALA A 128 6.77 9.26 9.29
CA ALA A 128 8.04 9.24 10.00
C ALA A 128 8.45 10.65 10.48
N ALA A 129 8.21 11.70 9.69
CA ALA A 129 8.47 13.09 10.09
C ALA A 129 7.57 13.52 11.25
N LEU A 130 6.27 13.14 11.24
CA LEU A 130 5.38 13.37 12.39
C LEU A 130 5.93 12.72 13.67
N ASN A 131 6.39 11.48 13.59
CA ASN A 131 6.99 10.79 14.73
C ASN A 131 8.24 11.52 15.26
N ARG A 132 9.16 11.96 14.40
CA ARG A 132 10.35 12.69 14.81
C ARG A 132 10.00 14.02 15.47
N VAL A 133 9.06 14.76 14.89
CA VAL A 133 8.68 16.10 15.42
C VAL A 133 7.87 15.96 16.71
N LEU A 134 6.84 15.13 16.74
CA LEU A 134 5.87 15.09 17.83
C LEU A 134 6.28 14.19 19.00
N SER A 135 7.11 13.16 18.76
CA SER A 135 7.59 12.26 19.81
C SER A 135 9.04 12.49 20.22
N LEU A 136 9.90 12.92 19.28
CA LEU A 136 11.34 13.03 19.53
C LEU A 136 11.82 14.48 19.62
N GLY A 137 10.93 15.48 19.47
CA GLY A 137 11.24 16.90 19.61
C GLY A 137 12.07 17.48 18.46
N ALA A 138 12.05 16.84 17.29
CA ALA A 138 12.70 17.40 16.09
C ALA A 138 12.02 18.71 15.65
N PRO A 139 12.74 19.60 14.93
CA PRO A 139 12.16 20.85 14.47
C PRO A 139 11.00 20.62 13.50
N ALA A 140 9.94 21.43 13.61
CA ALA A 140 8.76 21.34 12.72
C ALA A 140 9.11 21.52 11.23
N SER A 141 10.26 22.15 10.92
CA SER A 141 10.78 22.25 9.54
C SER A 141 11.03 20.90 8.87
N GLU A 142 11.19 19.79 9.62
CA GLU A 142 11.33 18.46 9.03
C GLU A 142 10.08 18.03 8.25
N ILE A 143 8.88 18.38 8.72
CA ILE A 143 7.63 18.11 7.97
C ILE A 143 7.66 18.81 6.62
N ARG A 144 8.08 20.08 6.60
CA ARG A 144 8.23 20.84 5.35
C ARG A 144 9.27 20.23 4.43
N SER A 145 10.45 19.91 4.95
CA SER A 145 11.54 19.31 4.17
C SER A 145 11.11 17.99 3.53
N THR A 146 10.40 17.13 4.29
CA THR A 146 9.85 15.86 3.78
C THR A 146 8.86 16.10 2.66
N TRP A 147 7.93 17.04 2.82
CA TRP A 147 6.97 17.40 1.77
C TRP A 147 7.65 17.96 0.51
N GLU A 148 8.67 18.80 0.66
CA GLU A 148 9.45 19.32 -0.46
C GLU A 148 10.25 18.22 -1.17
N GLU A 149 10.75 17.21 -0.45
CA GLU A 149 11.42 16.04 -1.02
C GLU A 149 10.46 15.15 -1.82
N GLU A 150 9.26 14.89 -1.29
CA GLU A 150 8.21 14.18 -2.03
C GLU A 150 7.93 14.88 -3.36
N ARG A 151 7.68 16.20 -3.34
CA ARG A 151 7.41 16.99 -4.55
C ARG A 151 8.55 17.02 -5.57
N ARG A 152 9.80 16.84 -5.14
CA ARG A 152 10.96 16.78 -6.04
C ARG A 152 11.16 15.39 -6.64
N ASN A 153 10.93 14.35 -5.85
CA ASN A 153 11.34 12.99 -6.19
C ASN A 153 10.23 12.19 -6.88
N PHE A 154 8.97 12.54 -6.65
CA PHE A 154 7.84 11.83 -7.23
C PHE A 154 7.34 12.49 -8.53
N PRO A 155 6.66 11.74 -9.42
CA PRO A 155 6.04 12.30 -10.62
C PRO A 155 5.10 13.47 -10.28
N LYS A 156 5.03 14.46 -11.16
CA LYS A 156 4.10 15.59 -10.95
C LYS A 156 2.65 15.09 -10.91
N GLY A 157 1.92 15.52 -9.88
CA GLY A 157 0.53 15.13 -9.68
C GLY A 157 0.38 13.83 -8.89
N SER A 158 1.46 13.25 -8.38
CA SER A 158 1.39 12.12 -7.44
C SER A 158 0.54 12.45 -6.22
N HIS A 159 -0.25 11.48 -5.79
CA HIS A 159 -1.03 11.59 -4.56
C HIS A 159 -0.45 10.68 -3.48
N HIS A 160 -0.39 11.20 -2.25
CA HIS A 160 0.11 10.48 -1.10
C HIS A 160 -0.99 10.37 -0.04
N LEU A 161 -1.26 9.16 0.47
CA LEU A 161 -2.21 8.94 1.56
C LEU A 161 -1.60 9.47 2.86
N ARG A 162 -2.15 10.57 3.38
CA ARG A 162 -1.70 11.22 4.61
C ARG A 162 -2.40 10.63 5.83
N PHE A 163 -1.65 10.23 6.83
CA PHE A 163 -2.20 9.61 8.04
C PHE A 163 -1.34 9.92 9.27
N SER A 164 -1.99 9.95 10.42
CA SER A 164 -1.32 10.01 11.73
C SER A 164 -1.19 8.64 12.37
N ASP A 165 -2.14 7.75 12.11
CA ASP A 165 -2.11 6.33 12.43
C ASP A 165 -2.91 5.52 11.39
N ASN A 166 -2.79 4.19 11.45
CA ASN A 166 -3.52 3.23 10.64
C ASN A 166 -3.64 1.90 11.43
N HIS A 167 -4.05 0.81 10.77
CA HIS A 167 -4.24 -0.51 11.41
C HIS A 167 -2.94 -1.18 11.90
N ASP A 168 -1.77 -0.81 11.35
CA ASP A 168 -0.46 -1.35 11.73
C ASP A 168 0.24 -0.48 12.78
N GLU A 169 -0.20 0.77 12.92
CA GLU A 169 0.46 1.75 13.74
C GLU A 169 -0.23 1.96 15.09
N LYS A 170 0.58 2.27 16.10
CA LYS A 170 0.06 2.67 17.40
C LYS A 170 -0.82 3.91 17.24
N ARG A 171 -1.98 3.93 17.92
CA ARG A 171 -2.93 5.06 17.89
C ARG A 171 -2.22 6.39 18.13
N ALA A 172 -2.51 7.40 17.31
CA ALA A 172 -1.87 8.71 17.36
C ALA A 172 -1.99 9.35 18.76
N ILE A 173 -3.17 9.26 19.38
CA ILE A 173 -3.39 9.79 20.74
C ILE A 173 -2.51 9.10 21.79
N ALA A 174 -2.29 7.79 21.65
CA ALA A 174 -1.44 7.02 22.55
C ALA A 174 0.07 7.23 22.29
N ARG A 175 0.42 7.68 21.07
CA ARG A 175 1.80 7.93 20.62
C ARG A 175 2.25 9.35 20.95
N PHE A 176 1.41 10.34 20.68
CA PHE A 176 1.75 11.76 20.71
C PHE A 176 1.09 12.52 21.88
N GLY A 177 0.06 11.95 22.53
CA GLY A 177 -0.85 12.68 23.40
C GLY A 177 -1.88 13.48 22.58
N GLU A 178 -2.99 13.86 23.23
CA GLU A 178 -4.16 14.45 22.57
C GLU A 178 -3.84 15.72 21.73
N PRO A 179 -3.18 16.76 22.26
CA PRO A 179 -2.94 17.98 21.49
C PRO A 179 -2.10 17.74 20.22
N ALA A 180 -1.09 16.87 20.32
CA ALA A 180 -0.21 16.59 19.20
C ALA A 180 -0.86 15.64 18.18
N ALA A 181 -1.72 14.71 18.62
CA ALA A 181 -2.52 13.87 17.73
C ALA A 181 -3.48 14.71 16.89
N LEU A 182 -4.17 15.68 17.50
CA LEU A 182 -5.04 16.61 16.77
C LEU A 182 -4.27 17.47 15.76
N ALA A 183 -3.07 17.92 16.12
CA ALA A 183 -2.19 18.64 15.19
C ALA A 183 -1.74 17.76 14.01
N ALA A 184 -1.40 16.50 14.25
CA ALA A 184 -1.05 15.53 13.20
C ALA A 184 -2.23 15.26 12.25
N GLN A 185 -3.44 15.11 12.79
CA GLN A 185 -4.66 14.98 11.98
C GLN A 185 -4.92 16.23 11.14
N ALA A 186 -4.82 17.42 11.75
CA ALA A 186 -5.01 18.69 11.03
C ALA A 186 -4.03 18.79 9.83
N LEU A 187 -2.77 18.40 10.02
CA LEU A 187 -1.79 18.36 8.92
C LEU A 187 -2.18 17.34 7.84
N ALA A 188 -2.58 16.12 8.22
CA ALA A 188 -3.00 15.10 7.27
C ALA A 188 -4.20 15.54 6.41
N PHE A 189 -5.10 16.36 6.98
CA PHE A 189 -6.29 16.86 6.29
C PHE A 189 -6.08 18.14 5.49
N THR A 190 -5.03 18.90 5.77
CA THR A 190 -4.81 20.23 5.16
C THR A 190 -3.63 20.27 4.20
N MET A 191 -2.75 19.29 4.23
CA MET A 191 -1.70 19.12 3.23
C MET A 191 -2.28 18.51 1.94
N ASP A 192 -1.57 18.72 0.81
CA ASP A 192 -1.89 18.04 -0.43
C ASP A 192 -1.78 16.52 -0.28
N GLY A 193 -2.68 15.78 -0.93
CA GLY A 193 -2.79 14.33 -0.85
C GLY A 193 -4.19 13.85 -0.49
N LEU A 194 -4.27 12.62 -0.01
CA LEU A 194 -5.51 11.96 0.39
C LEU A 194 -5.50 11.75 1.91
N PRO A 195 -6.41 12.35 2.68
CA PRO A 195 -6.46 12.13 4.11
C PRO A 195 -7.05 10.76 4.44
N LEU A 196 -6.40 10.02 5.35
CA LEU A 196 -6.94 8.80 5.93
C LEU A 196 -7.60 9.11 7.28
N VAL A 197 -8.84 8.68 7.44
CA VAL A 197 -9.51 8.56 8.74
C VAL A 197 -9.52 7.09 9.12
N TYR A 198 -8.65 6.70 10.04
CA TYR A 198 -8.69 5.36 10.59
C TYR A 198 -9.79 5.25 11.63
N ASN A 199 -10.48 4.12 11.66
CA ASN A 199 -11.61 3.85 12.55
C ASN A 199 -11.34 4.32 14.00
N GLY A 200 -12.18 5.22 14.50
CA GLY A 200 -12.10 5.79 15.86
C GLY A 200 -11.11 6.95 16.03
N MET A 201 -10.53 7.49 14.96
CA MET A 201 -9.70 8.71 15.05
C MET A 201 -10.50 9.97 15.39
N GLU A 202 -11.80 9.94 15.10
CA GLU A 202 -12.72 11.06 15.24
C GLU A 202 -13.29 11.24 16.65
N ILE A 203 -13.00 10.34 17.57
CA ILE A 203 -13.50 10.33 18.96
C ILE A 203 -12.39 10.28 20.00
#